data_ed97d01eaa5f50704944ba0188aa5e5c
#
_entry.id   ed97d01eaa5f50704944ba0188aa5e5c
#
_cell.length_a   1.000
_cell.length_b   1.000
_cell.length_c   1.000
_cell.angle_alpha   90.00
_cell.angle_beta   90.00
_cell.angle_gamma   90.00
#
_symmetry.space_group_name_H-M   'P 1'
#
loop_
_entity.id
_entity.type
_entity.pdbx_description
1 polymer ?
#
loop_
_entity_poly.entity_id
_entity_poly.type
_entity_poly.pdbx_seq_one_letter_code
_entity_poly.pdbx_strand_id
1 'polypeptide(L)'
;MKTNVKFFAFVITFLGMTSFATAQKSYTLDNKSNFTVAGTSTLHDWEMKSTSGTGTASLTITNSKLIDIESLSVTLLAESIKSEKKSMDKVAYEALKTDKNKTIKYVLKSAEKVNESTWELTGTYTIAGVSKVYKTTVKTTVTKDGLNLQGSNKITFTEFGMKSPTAMLGTIKTGQDLTIKFNLNFNL
;
A
#
# COMPACT_ATOMS: atom_id res chain seq x y z
N MET A 1 52.65 37.07 54.24
CA MET A 1 52.32 36.74 52.85
C MET A 1 50.87 36.21 52.80
N LYS A 2 49.95 37.01 52.26
CA LYS A 2 48.53 36.62 52.13
C LYS A 2 48.25 36.17 50.68
N THR A 3 47.97 34.90 50.49
CA THR A 3 47.69 34.32 49.19
C THR A 3 46.18 34.38 48.95
N ASN A 4 45.74 35.20 48.00
CA ASN A 4 44.31 35.30 47.57
C ASN A 4 44.04 34.24 46.53
N VAL A 5 43.27 33.24 46.89
CA VAL A 5 42.72 32.25 45.96
C VAL A 5 41.43 32.81 45.35
N LYS A 6 41.43 33.14 44.05
CA LYS A 6 40.24 33.53 43.29
C LYS A 6 39.51 32.29 42.84
N PHE A 7 38.34 32.07 43.42
CA PHE A 7 37.41 31.02 43.00
C PHE A 7 36.73 31.44 41.67
N PHE A 8 37.06 30.77 40.59
CA PHE A 8 36.40 30.97 39.28
C PHE A 8 35.22 30.03 39.20
N ALA A 9 33.99 30.56 39.40
CA ALA A 9 32.75 29.80 39.25
C ALA A 9 32.46 29.61 37.76
N PHE A 10 32.62 28.39 37.26
CA PHE A 10 32.28 28.00 35.89
C PHE A 10 30.76 27.64 35.85
N VAL A 11 29.94 28.57 35.43
CA VAL A 11 28.51 28.33 35.20
C VAL A 11 28.34 27.59 33.88
N ILE A 12 28.13 26.28 33.93
CA ILE A 12 27.75 25.48 32.76
C ILE A 12 26.28 25.71 32.50
N THR A 13 25.95 26.52 31.49
CA THR A 13 24.60 26.69 30.98
C THR A 13 24.22 25.46 30.14
N PHE A 14 23.47 24.54 30.73
CA PHE A 14 22.92 23.36 30.04
C PHE A 14 21.77 23.82 29.15
N LEU A 15 22.07 24.12 27.87
CA LEU A 15 21.02 24.40 26.86
C LEU A 15 20.29 23.09 26.58
N GLY A 16 19.14 22.88 27.23
CA GLY A 16 18.26 21.75 26.99
C GLY A 16 17.72 21.82 25.56
N MET A 17 18.28 21.03 24.64
CA MET A 17 17.63 20.73 23.34
C MET A 17 16.37 19.92 23.61
N THR A 18 15.22 20.58 23.65
CA THR A 18 13.92 19.89 23.59
C THR A 18 13.75 19.32 22.21
N SER A 19 14.14 18.06 22.02
CA SER A 19 13.77 17.30 20.82
C SER A 19 12.27 17.07 20.86
N PHE A 20 11.51 17.72 19.96
CA PHE A 20 10.12 17.38 19.72
C PHE A 20 10.07 16.00 19.08
N ALA A 21 9.92 14.96 19.89
CA ALA A 21 9.64 13.62 19.39
C ALA A 21 8.21 13.63 18.80
N THR A 22 8.11 13.67 17.49
CA THR A 22 6.81 13.40 16.80
C THR A 22 6.50 11.93 17.01
N ALA A 23 5.41 11.65 17.75
CA ALA A 23 5.02 10.29 18.04
C ALA A 23 4.47 9.62 16.77
N GLN A 24 5.17 8.62 16.31
CA GLN A 24 4.74 7.66 15.31
C GLN A 24 3.53 6.89 15.84
N LYS A 25 2.49 6.75 15.00
CA LYS A 25 1.29 6.00 15.36
C LYS A 25 1.06 4.87 14.37
N SER A 26 0.57 3.74 14.88
CA SER A 26 0.16 2.59 14.08
C SER A 26 -1.31 2.70 13.72
N TYR A 27 -1.60 2.56 12.43
CA TYR A 27 -2.94 2.61 11.85
C TYR A 27 -3.28 1.26 11.25
N THR A 28 -4.54 0.88 11.31
CA THR A 28 -5.05 -0.37 10.72
C THR A 28 -5.93 -0.09 9.52
N LEU A 29 -5.88 -1.00 8.53
CA LEU A 29 -6.73 -0.90 7.35
C LEU A 29 -8.19 -1.15 7.72
N ASP A 30 -9.06 -0.21 7.36
CA ASP A 30 -10.50 -0.27 7.58
C ASP A 30 -11.20 -1.13 6.51
N ASN A 31 -12.32 -1.74 6.88
CA ASN A 31 -13.21 -2.51 5.99
C ASN A 31 -13.90 -1.68 4.89
N LYS A 32 -13.85 -0.35 4.96
CA LYS A 32 -14.27 0.55 3.88
C LYS A 32 -13.25 0.65 2.74
N SER A 33 -12.08 0.04 2.92
CA SER A 33 -11.06 -0.04 1.87
C SER A 33 -11.53 -0.93 0.75
N ASN A 34 -11.18 -0.56 -0.48
CA ASN A 34 -11.52 -1.35 -1.65
C ASN A 34 -10.34 -1.52 -2.60
N PHE A 35 -10.35 -2.64 -3.26
CA PHE A 35 -9.37 -3.07 -4.24
C PHE A 35 -10.11 -3.48 -5.51
N THR A 36 -9.60 -3.03 -6.64
CA THR A 36 -10.16 -3.34 -7.95
C THR A 36 -9.05 -3.81 -8.86
N VAL A 37 -9.28 -4.85 -9.62
CA VAL A 37 -8.47 -5.23 -10.76
C VAL A 37 -9.34 -5.22 -12.02
N ALA A 38 -8.87 -4.53 -13.05
CA ALA A 38 -9.56 -4.40 -14.33
C ALA A 38 -8.65 -4.86 -15.48
N GLY A 39 -9.24 -5.38 -16.52
CA GLY A 39 -8.57 -5.79 -17.74
C GLY A 39 -9.53 -5.80 -18.91
N THR A 40 -9.01 -6.19 -20.07
CA THR A 40 -9.76 -6.28 -21.33
C THR A 40 -9.94 -7.72 -21.75
N SER A 41 -10.89 -7.98 -22.61
CA SER A 41 -11.00 -9.24 -23.34
C SER A 41 -11.49 -8.99 -24.77
N THR A 42 -11.47 -10.03 -25.59
CA THR A 42 -12.03 -9.97 -26.94
C THR A 42 -13.54 -9.72 -26.98
N LEU A 43 -14.22 -9.88 -25.84
CA LEU A 43 -15.68 -9.69 -25.73
C LEU A 43 -16.02 -8.32 -25.14
N HIS A 44 -15.43 -7.96 -24.00
CA HIS A 44 -15.66 -6.70 -23.29
C HIS A 44 -14.56 -6.47 -22.23
N ASP A 45 -14.47 -5.26 -21.73
CA ASP A 45 -13.69 -4.93 -20.53
C ASP A 45 -14.35 -5.57 -19.29
N TRP A 46 -13.56 -5.87 -18.29
CA TRP A 46 -14.02 -6.52 -17.08
C TRP A 46 -13.36 -5.95 -15.84
N GLU A 47 -14.03 -6.11 -14.73
CA GLU A 47 -13.56 -5.66 -13.41
C GLU A 47 -13.88 -6.70 -12.34
N MET A 48 -12.97 -6.86 -11.38
CA MET A 48 -13.16 -7.65 -10.17
C MET A 48 -12.81 -6.82 -8.94
N LYS A 49 -13.51 -7.04 -7.84
CA LYS A 49 -13.38 -6.23 -6.62
C LYS A 49 -13.18 -7.06 -5.37
N SER A 50 -12.56 -6.45 -4.36
CA SER A 50 -12.54 -6.96 -2.99
C SER A 50 -12.59 -5.82 -1.98
N THR A 51 -13.20 -6.10 -0.82
CA THR A 51 -13.19 -5.23 0.36
C THR A 51 -12.59 -5.94 1.59
N SER A 52 -12.03 -7.14 1.40
CA SER A 52 -11.58 -8.02 2.49
C SER A 52 -10.07 -7.94 2.74
N GLY A 53 -9.46 -6.77 2.53
CA GLY A 53 -8.05 -6.54 2.84
C GLY A 53 -7.80 -6.33 4.32
N THR A 54 -6.62 -6.75 4.79
CA THR A 54 -6.06 -6.40 6.09
C THR A 54 -4.73 -5.68 5.90
N GLY A 55 -4.34 -4.84 6.84
CA GLY A 55 -3.07 -4.12 6.71
C GLY A 55 -2.79 -3.20 7.88
N THR A 56 -1.55 -2.74 7.95
CA THR A 56 -1.09 -1.76 8.93
C THR A 56 -0.23 -0.72 8.25
N ALA A 57 -0.24 0.48 8.77
CA ALA A 57 0.66 1.56 8.38
C ALA A 57 1.20 2.27 9.61
N SER A 58 2.48 2.63 9.56
CA SER A 58 3.11 3.51 10.53
C SER A 58 3.24 4.88 9.91
N LEU A 59 2.53 5.86 10.48
CA LEU A 59 2.39 7.19 9.91
C LEU A 59 2.76 8.26 10.94
N THR A 60 3.40 9.31 10.47
CA THR A 60 3.56 10.56 11.21
C THR A 60 2.60 11.61 10.65
N ILE A 61 1.58 11.95 11.42
CA ILE A 61 0.61 13.00 11.08
C ILE A 61 0.69 14.10 12.14
N THR A 62 0.96 15.34 11.71
CA THR A 62 1.08 16.50 12.58
C THR A 62 0.28 17.67 12.00
N ASN A 63 -0.53 18.32 12.84
CA ASN A 63 -1.37 19.46 12.42
C ASN A 63 -2.22 19.15 11.17
N SER A 64 -2.84 17.97 11.14
CA SER A 64 -3.64 17.47 10.00
C SER A 64 -2.87 17.36 8.68
N LYS A 65 -1.54 17.22 8.75
CA LYS A 65 -0.68 16.99 7.58
C LYS A 65 0.07 15.67 7.73
N LEU A 66 0.13 14.90 6.66
CA LEU A 66 0.98 13.72 6.58
C LEU A 66 2.43 14.17 6.41
N ILE A 67 3.26 13.80 7.37
CA ILE A 67 4.68 14.15 7.40
C ILE A 67 5.52 13.00 6.88
N ASP A 68 5.17 11.75 7.25
CA ASP A 68 5.91 10.57 6.84
C ASP A 68 5.03 9.30 6.78
N ILE A 69 5.44 8.36 5.93
CA ILE A 69 4.91 6.99 5.81
C ILE A 69 6.10 6.03 5.99
N GLU A 70 6.36 5.63 7.21
CA GLU A 70 7.54 4.83 7.55
C GLU A 70 7.37 3.36 7.16
N SER A 71 6.18 2.82 7.34
CA SER A 71 5.83 1.47 6.91
C SER A 71 4.39 1.39 6.45
N LEU A 72 4.13 0.49 5.52
CA LEU A 72 2.80 0.15 5.06
C LEU A 72 2.81 -1.28 4.55
N SER A 73 1.89 -2.09 5.05
CA SER A 73 1.67 -3.45 4.56
C SER A 73 0.20 -3.70 4.35
N VAL A 74 -0.13 -4.40 3.27
CA VAL A 74 -1.49 -4.82 2.95
C VAL A 74 -1.48 -6.28 2.53
N THR A 75 -2.43 -7.04 3.03
CA THR A 75 -2.66 -8.44 2.63
C THR A 75 -4.12 -8.61 2.25
N LEU A 76 -4.33 -9.22 1.09
CA LEU A 76 -5.63 -9.53 0.54
C LEU A 76 -5.75 -11.04 0.33
N LEU A 77 -6.85 -11.66 0.74
CA LEU A 77 -7.14 -13.04 0.35
C LEU A 77 -7.39 -13.08 -1.16
N ALA A 78 -6.67 -13.93 -1.88
CA ALA A 78 -6.77 -14.00 -3.33
C ALA A 78 -8.19 -14.33 -3.81
N GLU A 79 -8.90 -15.21 -3.11
CA GLU A 79 -10.28 -15.59 -3.41
C GLU A 79 -11.34 -14.60 -2.89
N SER A 80 -10.92 -13.50 -2.23
CA SER A 80 -11.82 -12.39 -1.93
C SER A 80 -12.06 -11.47 -3.11
N ILE A 81 -11.20 -11.54 -4.14
CA ILE A 81 -11.38 -10.81 -5.40
C ILE A 81 -12.47 -11.50 -6.19
N LYS A 82 -13.58 -10.79 -6.42
CA LYS A 82 -14.78 -11.34 -7.06
C LYS A 82 -15.29 -10.46 -8.17
N SER A 83 -15.85 -11.10 -9.17
CA SER A 83 -16.69 -10.50 -10.19
C SER A 83 -18.17 -10.78 -9.87
N GLU A 84 -19.07 -10.34 -10.73
CA GLU A 84 -20.50 -10.69 -10.66
C GLU A 84 -20.78 -12.11 -11.16
N LYS A 85 -19.78 -12.82 -11.74
CA LYS A 85 -19.91 -14.12 -12.37
C LYS A 85 -19.00 -15.17 -11.75
N LYS A 86 -19.56 -16.16 -11.07
CA LYS A 86 -18.78 -17.26 -10.45
C LYS A 86 -17.84 -18.00 -11.40
N SER A 87 -18.22 -18.13 -12.68
CA SER A 87 -17.34 -18.74 -13.70
C SER A 87 -16.08 -17.92 -13.94
N MET A 88 -16.18 -16.60 -13.93
CA MET A 88 -15.05 -15.71 -14.07
C MET A 88 -14.17 -15.75 -12.81
N ASP A 89 -14.77 -15.80 -11.62
CA ASP A 89 -14.03 -15.93 -10.36
C ASP A 89 -13.16 -17.19 -10.39
N LYS A 90 -13.72 -18.34 -10.81
CA LYS A 90 -12.97 -19.59 -10.90
C LYS A 90 -11.76 -19.46 -11.83
N VAL A 91 -11.93 -18.87 -13.00
CA VAL A 91 -10.84 -18.64 -13.96
C VAL A 91 -9.75 -17.73 -13.39
N ALA A 92 -10.15 -16.67 -12.65
CA ALA A 92 -9.21 -15.80 -11.97
C ALA A 92 -8.42 -16.54 -10.87
N TYR A 93 -9.08 -17.40 -10.09
CA TYR A 93 -8.41 -18.19 -9.04
C TYR A 93 -7.43 -19.20 -9.62
N GLU A 94 -7.73 -19.80 -10.75
CA GLU A 94 -6.80 -20.67 -11.48
C GLU A 94 -5.58 -19.89 -11.97
N ALA A 95 -5.76 -18.67 -12.52
CA ALA A 95 -4.66 -17.81 -12.95
C ALA A 95 -3.78 -17.36 -11.78
N LEU A 96 -4.38 -17.01 -10.63
CA LEU A 96 -3.69 -16.65 -9.39
C LEU A 96 -3.07 -17.86 -8.67
N LYS A 97 -3.40 -19.09 -9.08
CA LYS A 97 -2.96 -20.34 -8.43
C LYS A 97 -3.31 -20.34 -6.94
N THR A 98 -4.57 -20.04 -6.61
CA THR A 98 -5.01 -19.83 -5.22
C THR A 98 -4.94 -21.08 -4.36
N ASP A 99 -4.86 -22.26 -4.93
CA ASP A 99 -4.54 -23.52 -4.24
C ASP A 99 -3.22 -23.42 -3.45
N LYS A 100 -2.20 -22.77 -4.03
CA LYS A 100 -0.85 -22.58 -3.47
C LYS A 100 -0.63 -21.17 -2.90
N ASN A 101 -1.23 -20.15 -3.50
CA ASN A 101 -1.00 -18.75 -3.18
C ASN A 101 -2.29 -18.11 -2.63
N LYS A 102 -2.56 -18.33 -1.35
CA LYS A 102 -3.79 -17.89 -0.69
C LYS A 102 -3.93 -16.37 -0.59
N THR A 103 -2.81 -15.64 -0.67
CA THR A 103 -2.80 -14.19 -0.42
C THR A 103 -2.06 -13.42 -1.50
N ILE A 104 -2.52 -12.20 -1.73
CA ILE A 104 -1.81 -11.15 -2.44
C ILE A 104 -1.30 -10.17 -1.39
N LYS A 105 -0.04 -9.72 -1.51
CA LYS A 105 0.58 -8.84 -0.52
C LYS A 105 1.22 -7.62 -1.17
N TYR A 106 1.21 -6.52 -0.43
CA TYR A 106 2.03 -5.36 -0.68
C TYR A 106 2.82 -5.00 0.57
N VAL A 107 4.11 -4.69 0.40
CA VAL A 107 4.97 -4.21 1.49
C VAL A 107 5.77 -3.01 0.98
N LEU A 108 5.63 -1.89 1.68
CA LEU A 108 6.38 -0.66 1.40
C LEU A 108 7.88 -0.87 1.63
N LYS A 109 8.70 -0.28 0.77
CA LYS A 109 10.15 -0.16 0.91
C LYS A 109 10.57 1.27 1.21
N SER A 110 9.98 2.24 0.50
CA SER A 110 10.20 3.66 0.74
C SER A 110 9.01 4.48 0.29
N ALA A 111 8.83 5.64 0.90
CA ALA A 111 7.85 6.64 0.53
C ALA A 111 8.55 7.98 0.33
N GLU A 112 8.23 8.68 -0.75
CA GLU A 112 8.78 9.99 -1.08
C GLU A 112 7.64 10.99 -1.25
N LYS A 113 7.70 12.10 -0.52
CA LYS A 113 6.69 13.16 -0.63
C LYS A 113 6.93 13.98 -1.89
N VAL A 114 5.95 13.98 -2.80
CA VAL A 114 5.99 14.80 -4.02
C VAL A 114 5.40 16.18 -3.76
N ASN A 115 4.26 16.25 -3.05
CA ASN A 115 3.63 17.49 -2.58
C ASN A 115 2.73 17.18 -1.37
N GLU A 116 1.92 18.14 -0.91
CA GLU A 116 1.09 18.00 0.31
C GLU A 116 0.09 16.82 0.26
N SER A 117 -0.38 16.43 -0.92
CA SER A 117 -1.38 15.36 -1.09
C SER A 117 -0.95 14.25 -2.04
N THR A 118 0.32 14.24 -2.48
CA THR A 118 0.82 13.26 -3.44
C THR A 118 2.13 12.68 -2.96
N TRP A 119 2.21 11.36 -2.96
CA TRP A 119 3.39 10.60 -2.57
C TRP A 119 3.77 9.60 -3.66
N GLU A 120 5.05 9.29 -3.77
CA GLU A 120 5.57 8.17 -4.55
C GLU A 120 5.97 7.05 -3.60
N LEU A 121 5.30 5.91 -3.71
CA LEU A 121 5.55 4.73 -2.90
C LEU A 121 6.32 3.69 -3.72
N THR A 122 7.51 3.32 -3.27
CA THR A 122 8.21 2.14 -3.79
C THR A 122 7.93 0.96 -2.88
N GLY A 123 7.36 -0.11 -3.41
CA GLY A 123 7.01 -1.29 -2.62
C GLY A 123 6.98 -2.57 -3.43
N THR A 124 6.91 -3.68 -2.72
CA THR A 124 6.88 -5.03 -3.31
C THR A 124 5.47 -5.56 -3.34
N TYR A 125 4.95 -5.84 -4.53
CA TYR A 125 3.77 -6.67 -4.73
C TYR A 125 4.18 -8.14 -4.80
N THR A 126 3.44 -9.01 -4.11
CA THR A 126 3.55 -10.46 -4.25
C THR A 126 2.19 -10.97 -4.73
N ILE A 127 2.13 -11.44 -5.97
CA ILE A 127 0.93 -11.92 -6.65
C ILE A 127 1.26 -13.29 -7.26
N ALA A 128 0.37 -14.26 -7.11
CA ALA A 128 0.56 -15.64 -7.60
C ALA A 128 1.91 -16.26 -7.20
N GLY A 129 2.46 -15.87 -6.03
CA GLY A 129 3.75 -16.33 -5.53
C GLY A 129 4.97 -15.60 -6.09
N VAL A 130 4.80 -14.67 -7.03
CA VAL A 130 5.89 -13.88 -7.63
C VAL A 130 5.93 -12.49 -7.03
N SER A 131 7.12 -12.04 -6.66
CA SER A 131 7.35 -10.70 -6.07
C SER A 131 7.97 -9.75 -7.08
N LYS A 132 7.41 -8.55 -7.20
CA LYS A 132 7.90 -7.45 -8.05
C LYS A 132 7.87 -6.13 -7.31
N VAL A 133 8.85 -5.30 -7.57
CA VAL A 133 8.92 -3.93 -7.01
C VAL A 133 8.31 -2.95 -8.00
N TYR A 134 7.41 -2.11 -7.50
CA TYR A 134 6.77 -1.05 -8.27
C TYR A 134 6.90 0.28 -7.56
N LYS A 135 6.98 1.35 -8.36
CA LYS A 135 6.72 2.72 -7.94
C LYS A 135 5.26 3.05 -8.23
N THR A 136 4.60 3.64 -7.26
CA THR A 136 3.18 3.99 -7.34
C THR A 136 2.99 5.41 -6.88
N THR A 137 2.48 6.27 -7.75
CA THR A 137 2.02 7.58 -7.33
C THR A 137 0.66 7.44 -6.66
N VAL A 138 0.54 7.94 -5.44
CA VAL A 138 -0.68 7.89 -4.64
C VAL A 138 -1.13 9.29 -4.24
N LYS A 139 -2.45 9.47 -4.17
CA LYS A 139 -3.07 10.63 -3.52
C LYS A 139 -3.40 10.28 -2.09
N THR A 140 -3.10 11.20 -1.18
CA THR A 140 -3.36 11.05 0.25
C THR A 140 -4.27 12.16 0.77
N THR A 141 -5.17 11.81 1.66
CA THR A 141 -6.03 12.76 2.37
C THR A 141 -6.05 12.38 3.85
N VAL A 142 -5.57 13.27 4.71
CA VAL A 142 -5.69 13.09 6.16
C VAL A 142 -7.13 13.27 6.54
N THR A 143 -7.69 12.31 7.27
CA THR A 143 -9.06 12.32 7.78
C THR A 143 -9.04 12.57 9.30
N LYS A 144 -10.22 12.68 9.92
CA LYS A 144 -10.34 12.80 11.38
C LYS A 144 -9.72 11.60 12.11
N ASP A 145 -9.87 10.40 11.55
CA ASP A 145 -9.52 9.14 12.21
C ASP A 145 -8.20 8.53 11.67
N GLY A 146 -7.62 9.11 10.59
CA GLY A 146 -6.40 8.58 10.01
C GLY A 146 -6.06 9.11 8.62
N LEU A 147 -5.85 8.21 7.65
CA LEU A 147 -5.39 8.52 6.30
C LEU A 147 -6.21 7.75 5.26
N ASN A 148 -6.72 8.46 4.25
CA ASN A 148 -7.14 7.85 3.00
C ASN A 148 -5.99 7.91 1.99
N LEU A 149 -5.75 6.80 1.29
CA LEU A 149 -4.69 6.64 0.30
C LEU A 149 -5.27 5.98 -0.96
N GLN A 150 -5.11 6.64 -2.11
CA GLN A 150 -5.63 6.17 -3.40
C GLN A 150 -4.54 6.10 -4.44
N GLY A 151 -4.54 5.03 -5.23
CA GLY A 151 -3.57 4.87 -6.30
C GLY A 151 -3.94 3.79 -7.30
N SER A 152 -3.12 3.67 -8.33
CA SER A 152 -3.26 2.61 -9.32
C SER A 152 -1.91 2.22 -9.92
N ASN A 153 -1.80 0.95 -10.34
CA ASN A 153 -0.67 0.43 -11.11
C ASN A 153 -1.15 -0.37 -12.31
N LYS A 154 -0.41 -0.25 -13.40
CA LYS A 154 -0.52 -1.18 -14.52
C LYS A 154 0.49 -2.30 -14.34
N ILE A 155 0.05 -3.53 -14.49
CA ILE A 155 0.87 -4.74 -14.43
C ILE A 155 0.47 -5.66 -15.59
N THR A 156 1.22 -6.72 -15.81
CA THR A 156 0.85 -7.76 -16.78
C THR A 156 0.77 -9.14 -16.13
N PHE A 157 0.00 -10.04 -16.69
CA PHE A 157 -0.06 -11.43 -16.24
C PHE A 157 1.33 -12.07 -16.24
N THR A 158 2.10 -11.84 -17.28
CA THR A 158 3.44 -12.46 -17.47
C THR A 158 4.46 -12.00 -16.45
N GLU A 159 4.42 -10.73 -15.99
CA GLU A 159 5.32 -10.23 -14.94
C GLU A 159 5.22 -11.02 -13.62
N PHE A 160 4.02 -11.57 -13.35
CA PHE A 160 3.76 -12.38 -12.16
C PHE A 160 3.68 -13.88 -12.45
N GLY A 161 4.24 -14.33 -13.58
CA GLY A 161 4.27 -15.75 -13.93
C GLY A 161 2.89 -16.38 -14.14
N MET A 162 1.90 -15.55 -14.42
CA MET A 162 0.54 -15.94 -14.75
C MET A 162 0.37 -16.03 -16.28
N LYS A 163 -0.59 -16.83 -16.73
CA LYS A 163 -1.05 -16.86 -18.12
C LYS A 163 -2.35 -16.08 -18.22
N SER A 164 -2.50 -15.26 -19.26
CA SER A 164 -3.79 -14.63 -19.55
C SER A 164 -4.86 -15.70 -19.73
N PRO A 165 -5.96 -15.65 -18.99
CA PRO A 165 -7.02 -16.63 -19.11
C PRO A 165 -7.71 -16.61 -20.47
N THR A 166 -8.26 -17.75 -20.85
CA THR A 166 -9.18 -17.88 -21.98
C THR A 166 -10.47 -18.56 -21.51
N ALA A 167 -11.59 -18.28 -22.18
CA ALA A 167 -12.87 -18.90 -21.90
C ALA A 167 -13.52 -19.39 -23.20
N MET A 168 -14.62 -20.15 -23.09
CA MET A 168 -15.38 -20.66 -24.23
C MET A 168 -14.48 -21.38 -25.27
N LEU A 169 -13.68 -22.36 -24.80
CA LEU A 169 -12.72 -23.12 -25.63
C LEU A 169 -11.73 -22.22 -26.40
N GLY A 170 -11.32 -21.09 -25.79
CA GLY A 170 -10.34 -20.17 -26.40
C GLY A 170 -10.95 -19.08 -27.29
N THR A 171 -12.25 -19.04 -27.47
CA THR A 171 -12.93 -17.99 -28.25
C THR A 171 -12.82 -16.63 -27.56
N ILE A 172 -12.96 -16.58 -26.23
CA ILE A 172 -12.76 -15.38 -25.43
C ILE A 172 -11.33 -15.39 -24.91
N LYS A 173 -10.55 -14.38 -25.23
CA LYS A 173 -9.17 -14.21 -24.79
C LYS A 173 -9.07 -12.96 -23.92
N THR A 174 -8.49 -13.10 -22.74
CA THR A 174 -8.16 -11.97 -21.85
C THR A 174 -6.88 -11.27 -22.35
N GLY A 175 -6.89 -9.95 -22.35
CA GLY A 175 -5.70 -9.14 -22.63
C GLY A 175 -4.59 -9.38 -21.59
N GLN A 176 -3.35 -9.02 -21.93
CA GLN A 176 -2.19 -9.21 -21.03
C GLN A 176 -2.15 -8.17 -19.90
N ASP A 177 -2.67 -6.98 -20.16
CA ASP A 177 -2.56 -5.84 -19.26
C ASP A 177 -3.66 -5.86 -18.21
N LEU A 178 -3.25 -5.57 -16.98
CA LEU A 178 -4.13 -5.41 -15.83
C LEU A 178 -3.93 -4.03 -15.21
N THR A 179 -5.00 -3.41 -14.76
CA THR A 179 -4.95 -2.20 -13.93
C THR A 179 -5.44 -2.54 -12.53
N ILE A 180 -4.52 -2.45 -11.56
CA ILE A 180 -4.86 -2.52 -10.14
C ILE A 180 -5.19 -1.10 -9.68
N LYS A 181 -6.34 -0.93 -9.01
CA LYS A 181 -6.73 0.31 -8.34
C LYS A 181 -7.03 0.01 -6.88
N PHE A 182 -6.72 0.95 -6.01
CA PHE A 182 -7.01 0.81 -4.59
C PHE A 182 -7.42 2.14 -3.98
N ASN A 183 -8.32 2.06 -3.00
CA ASN A 183 -8.72 3.16 -2.14
C ASN A 183 -8.70 2.62 -0.71
N LEU A 184 -7.70 3.00 0.06
CA LEU A 184 -7.37 2.45 1.35
C LEU A 184 -7.65 3.48 2.44
N ASN A 185 -8.32 3.07 3.50
CA ASN A 185 -8.56 3.88 4.68
C ASN A 185 -7.81 3.23 5.85
N PHE A 186 -6.84 3.95 6.39
CA PHE A 186 -6.09 3.55 7.57
C PHE A 186 -6.55 4.39 8.76
N ASN A 187 -7.06 3.74 9.81
CA ASN A 187 -7.60 4.35 11.01
C ASN A 187 -6.83 3.89 12.26
N LEU A 188 -6.82 4.74 13.30
CA LEU A 188 -6.23 4.44 14.63
C LEU A 188 -6.97 3.30 15.33
#